data_0fdf219fd66f87231b15e20db0c65e33
#
_entry.id   0fdf219fd66f87231b15e20db0c65e33
#
_cell.length_a   1.000
_cell.length_b   1.000
_cell.length_c   1.000
_cell.angle_alpha   90.00
_cell.angle_beta   90.00
_cell.angle_gamma   90.00
#
_symmetry.space_group_name_H-M   'P 1'
#
loop_
_entity.id
_entity.type
_entity.pdbx_description
1 polymer ?
#
loop_
_entity_poly.entity_id
_entity_poly.type
_entity_poly.pdbx_seq_one_letter_code
_entity_poly.pdbx_strand_id
1 'polypeptide(L)'
;MALVVLGQPLYGHQKKEPVEVQISELKPTPVGVNITLRDVDSKKSIHLLIGFSEGESIMQAMRGRQRGRPMTHDLMKDFLDRNDWKVDRVLIRDLVRGTFRANLILVRKEETQVFDARPSDAMAIGLRYGARIFVNEEVFEKQQEYEETPEEDKPSAPDSLRL
;
A
#
# COMPACT_ATOMS: atom_id res chain seq x y z
N MET A 1 23.73 2.09 -53.53
CA MET A 1 24.10 2.38 -52.13
C MET A 1 22.82 2.57 -51.34
N ALA A 2 22.43 1.58 -50.55
CA ALA A 2 21.25 1.65 -49.69
C ALA A 2 21.69 2.05 -48.29
N LEU A 3 21.17 3.16 -47.77
CA LEU A 3 21.45 3.67 -46.47
C LEU A 3 20.55 2.92 -45.45
N VAL A 4 21.14 2.02 -44.67
CA VAL A 4 20.45 1.35 -43.57
C VAL A 4 20.40 2.33 -42.39
N VAL A 5 19.23 2.91 -42.15
CA VAL A 5 18.96 3.67 -40.93
C VAL A 5 18.73 2.65 -39.78
N LEU A 6 19.75 2.46 -38.95
CA LEU A 6 19.64 1.70 -37.68
C LEU A 6 18.74 2.51 -36.78
N GLY A 7 17.49 2.03 -36.64
CA GLY A 7 16.57 2.53 -35.64
C GLY A 7 17.14 2.30 -34.22
N GLN A 8 17.36 3.39 -33.49
CA GLN A 8 17.71 3.32 -32.08
C GLN A 8 16.52 2.71 -31.30
N PRO A 9 16.74 1.81 -30.35
CA PRO A 9 15.67 1.31 -29.51
C PRO A 9 15.14 2.47 -28.67
N LEU A 10 13.83 2.75 -28.79
CA LEU A 10 13.10 3.62 -27.88
C LEU A 10 13.32 3.10 -26.47
N TYR A 11 13.99 3.89 -25.66
CA TYR A 11 14.23 3.63 -24.24
C TYR A 11 12.88 3.70 -23.50
N GLY A 12 12.12 2.60 -23.58
CA GLY A 12 10.96 2.41 -22.76
C GLY A 12 11.41 2.31 -21.29
N HIS A 13 10.92 3.18 -20.43
CA HIS A 13 11.04 3.02 -18.97
C HIS A 13 10.50 1.62 -18.65
N GLN A 14 11.39 0.66 -18.44
CA GLN A 14 10.98 -0.64 -17.90
C GLN A 14 10.42 -0.37 -16.49
N LYS A 15 9.10 -0.48 -16.38
CA LYS A 15 8.42 -0.38 -15.09
C LYS A 15 8.97 -1.50 -14.22
N LYS A 16 9.73 -1.13 -13.19
CA LYS A 16 10.28 -2.11 -12.23
C LYS A 16 9.12 -2.89 -11.61
N GLU A 17 9.31 -4.19 -11.41
CA GLU A 17 8.30 -5.02 -10.75
C GLU A 17 8.09 -4.56 -9.31
N PRO A 18 6.85 -4.63 -8.80
CA PRO A 18 6.57 -4.30 -7.41
C PRO A 18 7.29 -5.26 -6.45
N VAL A 19 7.80 -4.72 -5.36
CA VAL A 19 8.56 -5.44 -4.33
C VAL A 19 7.60 -6.01 -3.29
N GLU A 20 7.70 -7.27 -2.96
CA GLU A 20 6.93 -7.87 -1.85
C GLU A 20 7.49 -7.39 -0.51
N VAL A 21 6.59 -6.96 0.38
CA VAL A 21 6.95 -6.44 1.69
C VAL A 21 6.13 -7.11 2.79
N GLN A 22 6.67 -7.08 4.01
CA GLN A 22 5.99 -7.52 5.21
C GLN A 22 5.94 -6.40 6.26
N ILE A 23 4.92 -6.41 7.10
CA ILE A 23 4.88 -5.54 8.27
C ILE A 23 5.93 -6.04 9.26
N SER A 24 7.00 -5.27 9.43
CA SER A 24 8.07 -5.60 10.35
C SER A 24 7.90 -4.95 11.72
N GLU A 25 7.17 -3.82 11.78
CA GLU A 25 6.94 -3.10 13.03
C GLU A 25 5.60 -2.35 13.00
N LEU A 26 4.94 -2.31 14.18
CA LEU A 26 3.80 -1.45 14.49
C LEU A 26 4.11 -0.74 15.80
N LYS A 27 4.39 0.57 15.73
CA LYS A 27 4.81 1.37 16.89
C LYS A 27 3.80 2.47 17.17
N PRO A 28 3.09 2.43 18.31
CA PRO A 28 2.22 3.52 18.73
C PRO A 28 3.00 4.83 18.92
N THR A 29 2.40 5.94 18.51
CA THR A 29 2.90 7.31 18.68
C THR A 29 1.80 8.17 19.32
N PRO A 30 2.06 9.40 19.77
CA PRO A 30 1.01 10.28 20.29
C PRO A 30 -0.09 10.64 19.29
N VAL A 31 0.16 10.51 17.98
CA VAL A 31 -0.75 10.96 16.91
C VAL A 31 -1.26 9.83 16.01
N GLY A 32 -0.89 8.58 16.29
CA GLY A 32 -1.29 7.44 15.47
C GLY A 32 -0.39 6.23 15.69
N VAL A 33 -0.28 5.38 14.67
CA VAL A 33 0.58 4.20 14.67
C VAL A 33 1.53 4.26 13.48
N ASN A 34 2.84 4.22 13.73
CA ASN A 34 3.84 4.03 12.69
C ASN A 34 3.89 2.56 12.28
N ILE A 35 3.75 2.30 11.00
CA ILE A 35 3.96 0.99 10.39
C ILE A 35 5.25 1.03 9.58
N THR A 36 6.10 0.04 9.79
CA THR A 36 7.26 -0.22 8.93
C THR A 36 6.95 -1.41 8.03
N LEU A 37 6.97 -1.20 6.73
CA LEU A 37 6.93 -2.24 5.72
C LEU A 37 8.34 -2.49 5.22
N ARG A 38 8.81 -3.72 5.32
CA ARG A 38 10.15 -4.12 4.91
C ARG A 38 10.08 -5.11 3.76
N ASP A 39 10.90 -4.88 2.74
CA ASP A 39 11.17 -5.83 1.67
C ASP A 39 11.62 -7.18 2.24
N VAL A 40 11.08 -8.27 1.72
CA VAL A 40 11.37 -9.63 2.19
C VAL A 40 12.79 -10.09 1.82
N ASP A 41 13.35 -9.56 0.73
CA ASP A 41 14.62 -9.97 0.14
C ASP A 41 15.77 -8.98 0.41
N SER A 42 15.46 -7.74 0.75
CA SER A 42 16.46 -6.68 0.95
C SER A 42 16.25 -5.94 2.28
N LYS A 43 17.05 -4.90 2.51
CA LYS A 43 16.90 -4.05 3.70
C LYS A 43 16.02 -2.81 3.47
N LYS A 44 15.45 -2.66 2.27
CA LYS A 44 14.58 -1.52 1.96
C LYS A 44 13.34 -1.55 2.84
N SER A 45 12.92 -0.38 3.29
CA SER A 45 11.69 -0.24 4.07
C SER A 45 11.01 1.08 3.76
N ILE A 46 9.70 1.12 3.97
CA ILE A 46 8.92 2.36 4.00
C ILE A 46 8.19 2.48 5.33
N HIS A 47 7.92 3.72 5.73
CA HIS A 47 7.29 4.07 6.99
C HIS A 47 6.01 4.85 6.73
N LEU A 48 4.92 4.40 7.34
CA LEU A 48 3.61 5.04 7.20
C LEU A 48 3.06 5.38 8.58
N LEU A 49 2.60 6.62 8.76
CA LEU A 49 1.81 7.00 9.91
C LEU A 49 0.33 6.80 9.57
N ILE A 50 -0.38 5.99 10.36
CA ILE A 50 -1.80 5.69 10.19
C ILE A 50 -2.60 6.03 11.45
N GLY A 51 -3.93 6.10 11.34
CA GLY A 51 -4.81 6.31 12.48
C GLY A 51 -4.78 5.15 13.50
N PHE A 52 -5.17 5.44 14.74
CA PHE A 52 -5.23 4.42 15.80
C PHE A 52 -6.20 3.28 15.48
N SER A 53 -7.37 3.62 14.91
CA SER A 53 -8.41 2.64 14.55
C SER A 53 -7.93 1.67 13.48
N GLU A 54 -7.25 2.20 12.47
CA GLU A 54 -6.67 1.39 11.39
C GLU A 54 -5.52 0.53 11.91
N GLY A 55 -4.66 1.09 12.76
CA GLY A 55 -3.58 0.35 13.41
C GLY A 55 -4.09 -0.79 14.27
N GLU A 56 -5.14 -0.56 15.06
CA GLU A 56 -5.81 -1.62 15.83
C GLU A 56 -6.40 -2.70 14.92
N SER A 57 -7.06 -2.29 13.84
CA SER A 57 -7.66 -3.23 12.88
C SER A 57 -6.62 -4.12 12.19
N ILE A 58 -5.47 -3.56 11.80
CA ILE A 58 -4.34 -4.30 11.24
C ILE A 58 -3.80 -5.30 12.28
N MET A 59 -3.59 -4.86 13.52
CA MET A 59 -3.09 -5.70 14.59
C MET A 59 -4.03 -6.88 14.89
N GLN A 60 -5.35 -6.65 14.84
CA GLN A 60 -6.35 -7.72 15.00
C GLN A 60 -6.28 -8.73 13.85
N ALA A 61 -6.18 -8.25 12.61
CA ALA A 61 -6.04 -9.11 11.43
C ALA A 61 -4.77 -9.98 11.52
N MET A 62 -3.62 -9.40 11.90
CA MET A 62 -2.37 -10.14 12.09
C MET A 62 -2.45 -11.22 13.18
N ARG A 63 -3.26 -10.99 14.24
CA ARG A 63 -3.45 -11.94 15.35
C ARG A 63 -4.53 -12.99 15.09
N GLY A 64 -5.26 -12.90 13.98
CA GLY A 64 -6.41 -13.75 13.69
C GLY A 64 -7.54 -13.64 14.71
N ARG A 65 -7.64 -12.50 15.41
CA ARG A 65 -8.65 -12.30 16.48
C ARG A 65 -9.76 -11.38 16.00
N GLN A 66 -11.01 -11.86 16.13
CA GLN A 66 -12.18 -10.98 16.09
C GLN A 66 -12.57 -10.60 17.53
N ARG A 67 -12.85 -9.33 17.76
CA ARG A 67 -13.55 -8.89 18.99
C ARG A 67 -15.03 -9.19 18.85
N GLY A 68 -15.76 -9.23 19.98
CA GLY A 68 -17.15 -9.70 20.07
C GLY A 68 -18.16 -9.11 19.06
N ARG A 69 -17.87 -7.96 18.44
CA ARG A 69 -18.66 -7.39 17.34
C ARG A 69 -17.74 -7.02 16.17
N PRO A 70 -18.18 -7.27 14.91
CA PRO A 70 -17.42 -6.89 13.72
C PRO A 70 -17.20 -5.37 13.65
N MET A 71 -15.99 -4.95 13.34
CA MET A 71 -15.65 -3.58 13.00
C MET A 71 -15.77 -3.35 11.49
N THR A 72 -15.51 -2.13 11.00
CA THR A 72 -15.69 -1.75 9.59
C THR A 72 -14.99 -2.70 8.61
N HIS A 73 -13.72 -3.06 8.87
CA HIS A 73 -12.98 -3.94 7.98
C HIS A 73 -13.46 -5.41 8.06
N ASP A 74 -14.00 -5.85 9.20
CA ASP A 74 -14.64 -7.16 9.33
C ASP A 74 -15.96 -7.19 8.53
N LEU A 75 -16.76 -6.11 8.62
CA LEU A 75 -17.99 -5.97 7.85
C LEU A 75 -17.69 -5.93 6.34
N MET A 76 -16.63 -5.24 5.93
CA MET A 76 -16.19 -5.23 4.53
C MET A 76 -15.80 -6.62 4.06
N LYS A 77 -15.05 -7.37 4.89
CA LYS A 77 -14.72 -8.77 4.59
C LYS A 77 -15.96 -9.62 4.41
N ASP A 78 -16.94 -9.51 5.32
CA ASP A 78 -18.19 -10.27 5.23
C ASP A 78 -18.97 -9.90 3.96
N PHE A 79 -18.99 -8.63 3.58
CA PHE A 79 -19.61 -8.16 2.35
C PHE A 79 -18.93 -8.76 1.10
N LEU A 80 -17.61 -8.73 1.05
CA LEU A 80 -16.83 -9.31 -0.05
C LEU A 80 -17.07 -10.83 -0.15
N ASP A 81 -17.03 -11.54 0.98
CA ASP A 81 -17.25 -12.99 1.01
C ASP A 81 -18.64 -13.37 0.53
N ARG A 82 -19.69 -12.62 0.90
CA ARG A 82 -21.08 -12.84 0.45
C ARG A 82 -21.27 -12.62 -1.06
N ASN A 83 -20.36 -11.88 -1.69
CA ASN A 83 -20.36 -11.60 -3.13
C ASN A 83 -19.26 -12.37 -3.88
N ASP A 84 -18.69 -13.40 -3.26
CA ASP A 84 -17.65 -14.28 -3.82
C ASP A 84 -16.36 -13.57 -4.22
N TRP A 85 -16.12 -12.35 -3.71
CA TRP A 85 -14.88 -11.63 -3.91
C TRP A 85 -13.82 -12.05 -2.89
N LYS A 86 -12.58 -12.15 -3.36
CA LYS A 86 -11.39 -12.37 -2.52
C LYS A 86 -10.37 -11.28 -2.79
N VAL A 87 -9.54 -11.00 -1.81
CA VAL A 87 -8.40 -10.11 -2.01
C VAL A 87 -7.23 -10.92 -2.58
N ASP A 88 -6.77 -10.53 -3.76
CA ASP A 88 -5.57 -11.10 -4.39
C ASP A 88 -4.31 -10.52 -3.72
N ARG A 89 -4.20 -9.21 -3.72
CA ARG A 89 -3.06 -8.51 -3.11
C ARG A 89 -3.36 -7.04 -2.79
N VAL A 90 -2.50 -6.46 -1.99
CA VAL A 90 -2.42 -5.01 -1.73
C VAL A 90 -1.21 -4.46 -2.48
N LEU A 91 -1.35 -3.33 -3.17
CA LEU A 91 -0.27 -2.64 -3.84
C LEU A 91 -0.18 -1.19 -3.37
N ILE A 92 0.87 -0.84 -2.65
CA ILE A 92 1.22 0.57 -2.39
C ILE A 92 1.88 1.10 -3.66
N ARG A 93 1.11 1.88 -4.41
CA ARG A 93 1.45 2.21 -5.80
C ARG A 93 2.20 3.53 -5.97
N ASP A 94 2.05 4.45 -5.02
CA ASP A 94 2.62 5.79 -5.16
C ASP A 94 2.72 6.53 -3.83
N LEU A 95 3.61 7.54 -3.80
CA LEU A 95 3.71 8.57 -2.77
C LEU A 95 3.64 9.93 -3.45
N VAL A 96 2.58 10.69 -3.14
CA VAL A 96 2.33 12.02 -3.74
C VAL A 96 2.16 13.05 -2.64
N ARG A 97 3.05 14.03 -2.59
CA ARG A 97 3.03 15.11 -1.59
C ARG A 97 2.89 14.58 -0.15
N GLY A 98 3.69 13.58 0.21
CA GLY A 98 3.67 12.96 1.53
C GLY A 98 2.49 12.01 1.78
N THR A 99 1.59 11.79 0.81
CA THR A 99 0.45 10.91 0.93
C THR A 99 0.65 9.64 0.12
N PHE A 100 0.69 8.49 0.81
CA PHE A 100 0.73 7.18 0.18
C PHE A 100 -0.62 6.82 -0.43
N ARG A 101 -0.57 6.23 -1.62
CA ARG A 101 -1.74 5.70 -2.34
C ARG A 101 -1.61 4.20 -2.53
N ALA A 102 -2.69 3.48 -2.34
CA ALA A 102 -2.69 2.04 -2.53
C ALA A 102 -3.84 1.59 -3.43
N ASN A 103 -3.69 0.39 -3.97
CA ASN A 103 -4.73 -0.35 -4.65
C ASN A 103 -5.03 -1.61 -3.84
N LEU A 104 -6.30 -1.86 -3.61
CA LEU A 104 -6.83 -3.15 -3.17
C LEU A 104 -7.26 -3.93 -4.42
N ILE A 105 -6.60 -5.03 -4.72
CA ILE A 105 -6.90 -5.85 -5.89
C ILE A 105 -7.77 -7.02 -5.46
N LEU A 106 -8.98 -7.08 -6.02
CA LEU A 106 -9.96 -8.13 -5.76
C LEU A 106 -10.09 -9.04 -6.97
N VAL A 107 -10.35 -10.32 -6.70
CA VAL A 107 -10.60 -11.33 -7.72
C VAL A 107 -11.87 -12.10 -7.42
N ARG A 108 -12.60 -12.45 -8.48
CA ARG A 108 -13.78 -13.32 -8.44
C ARG A 108 -13.85 -14.11 -9.74
N LYS A 109 -13.65 -15.42 -9.68
CA LYS A 109 -13.50 -16.27 -10.89
C LYS A 109 -12.43 -15.71 -11.81
N GLU A 110 -12.78 -15.24 -13.01
CA GLU A 110 -11.88 -14.63 -13.99
C GLU A 110 -11.91 -13.09 -13.95
N GLU A 111 -12.72 -12.50 -13.10
CA GLU A 111 -12.83 -11.04 -12.95
C GLU A 111 -11.78 -10.52 -11.97
N THR A 112 -11.18 -9.38 -12.31
CA THR A 112 -10.30 -8.62 -11.43
C THR A 112 -10.84 -7.21 -11.30
N GLN A 113 -10.90 -6.70 -10.07
CA GLN A 113 -11.29 -5.34 -9.74
C GLN A 113 -10.16 -4.66 -8.97
N VAL A 114 -9.90 -3.39 -9.29
CA VAL A 114 -8.87 -2.59 -8.62
C VAL A 114 -9.53 -1.37 -7.98
N PHE A 115 -9.42 -1.27 -6.67
CA PHE A 115 -9.97 -0.17 -5.90
C PHE A 115 -8.84 0.73 -5.39
N ASP A 116 -9.00 2.04 -5.60
CA ASP A 116 -8.16 3.03 -4.92
C ASP A 116 -8.51 3.02 -3.43
N ALA A 117 -7.48 2.98 -2.57
CA ALA A 117 -7.66 2.88 -1.13
C ALA A 117 -6.50 3.56 -0.40
N ARG A 118 -6.75 3.97 0.85
CA ARG A 118 -5.64 4.28 1.75
C ARG A 118 -4.85 3.00 2.05
N PRO A 119 -3.52 3.07 2.18
CA PRO A 119 -2.70 1.90 2.53
C PRO A 119 -3.21 1.15 3.77
N SER A 120 -3.61 1.90 4.80
CA SER A 120 -4.14 1.33 6.06
C SER A 120 -5.38 0.46 5.85
N ASP A 121 -6.35 0.93 5.04
CA ASP A 121 -7.59 0.20 4.76
C ASP A 121 -7.30 -1.03 3.90
N ALA A 122 -6.49 -0.86 2.84
CA ALA A 122 -6.10 -1.95 1.96
C ALA A 122 -5.38 -3.07 2.75
N MET A 123 -4.43 -2.70 3.64
CA MET A 123 -3.73 -3.65 4.50
C MET A 123 -4.68 -4.32 5.50
N ALA A 124 -5.55 -3.54 6.17
CA ALA A 124 -6.49 -4.08 7.15
C ALA A 124 -7.43 -5.12 6.54
N ILE A 125 -7.91 -4.87 5.30
CA ILE A 125 -8.76 -5.82 4.57
C ILE A 125 -7.91 -6.97 4.02
N GLY A 126 -6.78 -6.68 3.36
CA GLY A 126 -5.92 -7.69 2.73
C GLY A 126 -5.40 -8.73 3.71
N LEU A 127 -4.95 -8.32 4.89
CA LEU A 127 -4.46 -9.23 5.93
C LEU A 127 -5.52 -10.22 6.43
N ARG A 128 -6.81 -9.86 6.39
CA ARG A 128 -7.93 -10.76 6.72
C ARG A 128 -8.11 -11.89 5.70
N TYR A 129 -7.51 -11.75 4.52
CA TYR A 129 -7.46 -12.76 3.46
C TYR A 129 -6.09 -13.45 3.36
N GLY A 130 -5.13 -13.06 4.19
CA GLY A 130 -3.74 -13.51 4.04
C GLY A 130 -3.09 -13.01 2.74
N ALA A 131 -3.60 -11.91 2.19
CA ALA A 131 -3.10 -11.34 0.95
C ALA A 131 -1.70 -10.74 1.13
N ARG A 132 -0.86 -10.90 0.11
CA ARG A 132 0.49 -10.31 0.09
C ARG A 132 0.41 -8.80 -0.14
N ILE A 133 1.38 -8.10 0.40
CA ILE A 133 1.53 -6.64 0.26
C ILE A 133 2.73 -6.38 -0.65
N PHE A 134 2.53 -5.52 -1.63
CA PHE A 134 3.56 -5.08 -2.56
C PHE A 134 3.70 -3.56 -2.52
N VAL A 135 4.89 -3.09 -2.85
CA VAL A 135 5.24 -1.67 -2.98
C VAL A 135 5.91 -1.47 -4.34
N ASN A 136 5.47 -0.48 -5.12
CA ASN A 136 6.19 -0.10 -6.31
C ASN A 136 7.59 0.41 -5.95
N GLU A 137 8.60 -0.01 -6.69
CA GLU A 137 10.01 0.34 -6.42
C GLU A 137 10.23 1.85 -6.26
N GLU A 138 9.54 2.65 -7.07
CA GLU A 138 9.62 4.12 -7.03
C GLU A 138 9.14 4.74 -5.70
N VAL A 139 8.33 4.02 -4.92
CA VAL A 139 7.81 4.53 -3.64
C VAL A 139 8.91 4.60 -2.59
N PHE A 140 9.86 3.66 -2.61
CA PHE A 140 11.02 3.69 -1.71
C PHE A 140 11.89 4.91 -1.99
N GLU A 141 12.16 5.20 -3.27
CA GLU A 141 12.95 6.35 -3.71
C GLU A 141 12.25 7.66 -3.32
N LYS A 142 10.95 7.79 -3.63
CA LYS A 142 10.14 8.97 -3.30
C LYS A 142 10.03 9.24 -1.80
N GLN A 143 9.95 8.20 -0.98
CA GLN A 143 9.94 8.41 0.48
C GLN A 143 11.26 8.94 0.97
N GLN A 144 12.38 8.39 0.51
CA GLN A 144 13.70 8.88 0.89
C GLN A 144 13.85 10.36 0.51
N GLU A 145 13.52 10.73 -0.73
CA GLU A 145 13.55 12.12 -1.19
C GLU A 145 12.65 13.03 -0.32
N TYR A 146 11.45 12.57 0.04
CA TYR A 146 10.51 13.31 0.87
C TYR A 146 11.05 13.51 2.30
N GLU A 147 11.69 12.50 2.88
CA GLU A 147 12.29 12.56 4.22
C GLU A 147 13.51 13.48 4.27
N GLU A 148 14.30 13.53 3.19
CA GLU A 148 15.48 14.39 3.05
C GLU A 148 15.10 15.86 2.74
N THR A 149 13.87 16.14 2.28
CA THR A 149 13.38 17.49 1.99
C THR A 149 13.16 18.26 3.29
N PRO A 150 13.71 19.49 3.43
CA PRO A 150 13.46 20.34 4.59
C PRO A 150 11.97 20.56 4.82
N GLU A 151 11.54 20.68 6.09
CA GLU A 151 10.11 20.78 6.44
C GLU A 151 9.42 21.98 5.79
N GLU A 152 10.13 23.08 5.60
CA GLU A 152 9.66 24.31 4.95
C GLU A 152 9.41 24.15 3.43
N ASP A 153 10.10 23.19 2.79
CA ASP A 153 10.00 22.91 1.36
C ASP A 153 9.05 21.73 1.05
N LYS A 154 8.57 21.05 2.09
CA LYS A 154 7.64 19.92 1.88
C LYS A 154 6.32 20.39 1.31
N PRO A 155 5.85 19.77 0.22
CA PRO A 155 4.55 20.12 -0.36
C PRO A 155 3.45 19.84 0.66
N SER A 156 2.53 20.81 0.83
CA SER A 156 1.36 20.62 1.70
C SER A 156 0.54 19.41 1.24
N ALA A 157 0.02 18.63 2.22
CA ALA A 157 -0.89 17.54 1.91
C ALA A 157 -2.08 18.03 1.08
N PRO A 158 -2.60 17.21 0.13
CA PRO A 158 -3.75 17.61 -0.68
C PRO A 158 -4.96 17.93 0.22
N ASP A 159 -5.72 18.95 -0.16
CA ASP A 159 -6.89 19.46 0.62
C ASP A 159 -7.96 18.39 0.93
N SER A 160 -7.98 17.31 0.18
CA SER A 160 -8.88 16.16 0.42
C SER A 160 -8.63 15.42 1.76
N LEU A 161 -7.57 15.76 2.48
CA LEU A 161 -7.25 15.23 3.81
C LEU A 161 -7.45 16.23 4.96
N ARG A 162 -7.87 17.44 4.64
CA ARG A 162 -8.28 18.44 5.63
C ARG A 162 -9.78 18.24 5.93
N LEU A 163 -10.07 17.40 6.88
CA LEU A 163 -11.38 17.32 7.54
C LEU A 163 -11.33 18.12 8.82
#